data_05f0a78e6095e54577d2453ca0b12862
#
_entry.id   05f0a78e6095e54577d2453ca0b12862
#
_cell.length_a   1.000
_cell.length_b   1.000
_cell.length_c   1.000
_cell.angle_alpha   90.00
_cell.angle_beta   90.00
_cell.angle_gamma   90.00
#
_symmetry.space_group_name_H-M   'P 1'
#
loop_
_entity.id
_entity.type
_entity.pdbx_description
1 polymer ?
#
loop_
_entity_poly.entity_id
_entity_poly.type
_entity_poly.pdbx_seq_one_letter_code
_entity_poly.pdbx_strand_id
1 'polypeptide(L)' 'MIGAAILKINPNAVFTVRGNDLDTCTIEWHNDTPEISKADIKTEMDRLQAEYAAQEYARKRKA' A
#
# COMPACT_ATOMS: atom_id res chain seq x y z
N MET A 1 -5.09 0.35 1.99
CA MET A 1 -4.22 0.17 0.82
C MET A 1 -2.83 0.75 0.98
N ILE A 2 -2.67 1.87 1.63
CA ILE A 2 -1.34 2.44 1.92
C ILE A 2 -0.47 1.44 2.69
N GLY A 3 -1.03 0.88 3.77
CA GLY A 3 -0.29 -0.11 4.56
C GLY A 3 0.11 -1.33 3.77
N ALA A 4 -0.79 -1.83 2.91
CA ALA A 4 -0.50 -2.99 2.07
C ALA A 4 0.64 -2.69 1.09
N ALA A 5 0.67 -1.48 0.52
CA ALA A 5 1.73 -1.07 -0.39
C ALA A 5 3.09 -1.03 0.33
N ILE A 6 3.11 -0.47 1.53
CA ILE A 6 4.34 -0.40 2.33
C ILE A 6 4.86 -1.80 2.63
N LEU A 7 3.98 -2.72 3.02
CA LEU A 7 4.37 -4.10 3.32
C LEU A 7 4.83 -4.87 2.08
N LYS A 8 4.35 -4.50 0.90
CA LYS A 8 4.86 -5.08 -0.35
C LYS A 8 6.29 -4.65 -0.63
N ILE A 9 6.61 -3.39 -0.32
CA ILE A 9 7.97 -2.87 -0.50
C ILE A 9 8.91 -3.44 0.55
N ASN A 10 8.45 -3.46 1.81
CA ASN A 10 9.23 -3.96 2.93
C ASN A 10 8.34 -4.77 3.87
N PRO A 11 8.35 -6.12 3.76
CA PRO A 11 7.50 -6.98 4.60
C PRO A 11 7.77 -6.87 6.09
N ASN A 12 8.93 -6.37 6.48
CA ASN A 12 9.31 -6.21 7.88
C ASN A 12 9.07 -4.81 8.40
N ALA A 13 8.43 -3.95 7.61
CA ALA A 13 8.18 -2.57 8.01
C ALA A 13 7.26 -2.49 9.22
N VAL A 14 7.62 -1.67 10.18
CA VAL A 14 6.76 -1.33 11.32
C VAL A 14 6.44 0.15 11.22
N PHE A 15 5.17 0.48 11.11
CA PHE A 15 4.73 1.84 10.82
C PHE A 15 3.31 2.07 11.31
N THR A 16 2.95 3.35 11.43
CA THR A 16 1.58 3.77 11.71
C THR A 16 1.16 4.78 10.64
N VAL A 17 0.03 4.54 9.99
CA VAL A 17 -0.52 5.45 9.00
C VAL A 17 -1.75 6.14 9.58
N ARG A 18 -1.74 7.46 9.52
CA ARG A 18 -2.88 8.28 9.97
C ARG A 18 -3.45 9.01 8.77
N GLY A 19 -4.71 8.77 8.47
CA GLY A 19 -5.40 9.35 7.32
C GLY A 19 -5.67 8.31 6.25
N ASN A 20 -6.54 8.66 5.31
CA ASN A 20 -6.97 7.74 4.25
C ASN A 20 -6.37 8.07 2.89
N ASP A 21 -5.78 9.26 2.75
CA ASP A 21 -5.24 9.74 1.49
C ASP A 21 -3.72 9.81 1.58
N LEU A 22 -3.03 9.19 0.64
CA LEU A 22 -1.58 9.18 0.63
C LEU A 22 -0.96 10.58 0.62
N ASP A 23 -1.59 11.53 -0.09
CA ASP A 23 -1.06 12.88 -0.20
C ASP A 23 -1.16 13.66 1.11
N THR A 24 -2.15 13.34 1.94
CA THR A 24 -2.42 14.06 3.18
C THR A 24 -2.13 13.25 4.44
N CYS A 25 -1.89 11.95 4.31
CA CYS A 25 -1.67 11.08 5.46
C CYS A 25 -0.31 11.36 6.12
N THR A 26 -0.23 11.00 7.40
CA THR A 26 1.01 11.01 8.15
C THR A 26 1.44 9.57 8.39
N ILE A 27 2.68 9.25 8.08
CA ILE A 27 3.23 7.92 8.29
C ILE A 27 4.33 8.02 9.33
N GLU A 28 4.20 7.25 10.41
CA GLU A 28 5.23 7.15 11.45
C GLU A 28 5.97 5.83 11.27
N TRP A 29 7.30 5.92 11.18
CA TRP A 29 8.16 4.75 11.00
C TRP A 29 8.74 4.34 12.36
N HIS A 30 8.65 3.05 12.69
CA HIS A 30 9.07 2.51 13.98
C HIS A 30 10.13 1.43 13.79
N ASN A 31 10.85 1.12 14.88
CA ASN A 31 11.84 0.03 14.93
C ASN A 31 12.90 0.13 13.82
N ASP A 32 13.41 1.35 13.61
CA ASP A 32 14.44 1.62 12.60
C ASP A 32 14.02 1.26 11.19
N THR A 33 12.72 1.22 10.93
CA THR A 33 12.21 0.98 9.58
C THR A 33 12.60 2.15 8.68
N PRO A 34 13.27 1.87 7.54
CA PRO A 34 13.63 2.94 6.60
C PRO A 34 12.39 3.63 6.04
N GLU A 35 12.44 4.95 5.97
CA GLU A 35 11.33 5.71 5.41
C GLU A 35 11.21 5.41 3.92
N ILE A 36 9.98 5.11 3.49
CA ILE A 36 9.67 4.87 2.09
C ILE A 36 9.01 6.12 1.52
N SER A 37 9.46 6.58 0.36
CA SER A 37 8.89 7.78 -0.26
C SER A 37 7.43 7.57 -0.64
N LYS A 38 6.63 8.64 -0.60
CA LYS A 38 5.23 8.57 -1.01
C LYS A 38 5.10 8.20 -2.48
N ALA A 39 6.06 8.59 -3.31
CA ALA A 39 6.06 8.23 -4.73
C ALA A 39 6.17 6.72 -4.91
N ASP A 40 7.05 6.06 -4.15
CA ASP A 40 7.19 4.61 -4.20
C ASP A 40 5.94 3.91 -3.69
N ILE A 41 5.37 4.42 -2.61
CA ILE A 41 4.13 3.87 -2.04
C ILE A 41 2.99 3.99 -3.06
N LYS A 42 2.88 5.13 -3.72
CA LYS A 42 1.85 5.35 -4.73
C LYS A 42 1.97 4.38 -5.90
N THR A 43 3.18 4.17 -6.38
CA THR A 43 3.44 3.23 -7.46
C THR A 43 2.98 1.82 -7.07
N GLU A 44 3.29 1.41 -5.86
CA GLU A 44 2.88 0.09 -5.38
C GLU A 44 1.38 0.01 -5.15
N MET A 45 0.76 1.09 -4.67
CA MET A 45 -0.69 1.15 -4.52
C MET A 45 -1.40 0.98 -5.87
N ASP A 46 -0.92 1.67 -6.89
CA ASP A 46 -1.49 1.56 -8.23
C ASP A 46 -1.37 0.13 -8.77
N ARG A 47 -0.24 -0.50 -8.53
CA ARG A 47 0.00 -1.88 -8.93
C ARG A 47 -0.93 -2.85 -8.20
N LEU A 48 -1.08 -2.70 -6.89
CA LEU A 48 -1.97 -3.54 -6.09
C LEU A 48 -3.42 -3.37 -6.51
N GLN A 49 -3.81 -2.13 -6.80
CA GLN A 49 -5.17 -1.85 -7.25
C GLN A 49 -5.46 -2.53 -8.60
N ALA A 50 -4.51 -2.50 -9.51
CA ALA A 50 -4.66 -3.17 -10.80
C ALA A 50 -4.78 -4.68 -10.64
N GLU A 51 -3.95 -5.29 -9.79
CA GLU A 51 -4.03 -6.71 -9.51
C GLU A 51 -5.35 -7.10 -8.86
N TYR A 52 -5.79 -6.29 -7.90
CA TYR A 52 -7.04 -6.54 -7.20
C TYR A 52 -8.23 -6.44 -8.14
N ALA A 53 -8.25 -5.42 -8.99
CA ALA A 53 -9.33 -5.27 -9.97
C ALA A 53 -9.40 -6.45 -10.94
N ALA A 54 -8.25 -6.94 -11.39
CA ALA A 54 -8.20 -8.10 -12.28
C ALA A 54 -8.75 -9.36 -11.61
N GLN A 55 -8.39 -9.60 -10.36
CA GLN A 55 -8.89 -10.74 -9.60
C GLN A 55 -10.39 -10.64 -9.35
N GLU A 56 -10.86 -9.46 -8.99
CA GLU A 56 -12.28 -9.25 -8.74
C GLU A 56 -13.10 -9.46 -10.02
N TYR A 57 -12.60 -8.98 -11.14
CA TYR A 57 -13.24 -9.19 -12.43
C TYR A 57 -13.35 -10.68 -12.76
N ALA A 58 -12.29 -11.42 -12.52
CA ALA A 58 -12.30 -12.87 -12.77
C ALA A 58 -13.32 -13.59 -11.89
N ARG A 59 -13.44 -13.19 -10.62
CA ARG A 59 -14.42 -13.76 -9.70
C ARG A 59 -15.84 -13.52 -10.17
N LYS A 60 -16.13 -12.31 -10.63
CA LYS A 60 -17.46 -11.97 -11.13
C LYS A 60 -17.84 -12.80 -12.34
N ARG A 61 -16.88 -13.13 -13.18
CA ARG A 61 -17.16 -13.97 -14.35
C ARG A 61 -17.50 -15.40 -13.98
N LYS A 62 -16.96 -15.89 -12.89
CA LYS A 62 -17.28 -17.23 -12.41
C LYS A 62 -18.64 -17.32 -11.73
N ALA A 63 -19.05 -16.23 -11.16
CA ALA A 63 -20.36 -16.20 -10.51
C ALA A 63 -21.47 -16.10 -11.52
#